data_ba2a5bc012468ab00248464eb2a4b03d
#
_entry.id   ba2a5bc012468ab00248464eb2a4b03d
#
_cell.length_a   1.000
_cell.length_b   1.000
_cell.length_c   1.000
_cell.angle_alpha   90.00
_cell.angle_beta   90.00
_cell.angle_gamma   90.00
#
_symmetry.space_group_name_H-M   'P 1'
#
loop_
_entity.id
_entity.type
_entity.pdbx_description
1 polymer ?
#
loop_
_entity_poly.entity_id
_entity_poly.type
_entity_poly.pdbx_seq_one_letter_code
_entity_poly.pdbx_strand_id
1 'polypeptide(L)'
;MITFDKPLVINLKNYYEISGDNSTKIVEDAKKASVLNQTDIIIAPPPSSILALSKIKIPIISQHVDDVPVGATTGFIVPEIVKSYGALGSIINHSEHKIEHVQIKNLVKRLRDLEMVSIVCAADLDEVDAVSRFSPDFLAIEPPELIGKGVAVSKANPSIIKDSVRVAKRNSSAVRVLCGAGIVDKHDVEKALELGAEGILIASGIVKSSSWYNKILELSSVLK
;
A
#
# COMPACT_ATOMS: atom_id res chain seq x y z
N MET A 1 -6.36 10.78 14.09
CA MET A 1 -6.20 10.07 12.80
C MET A 1 -4.73 9.74 12.62
N ILE A 2 -4.39 8.52 12.25
CA ILE A 2 -3.01 8.11 12.01
C ILE A 2 -2.56 8.75 10.70
N THR A 3 -1.40 9.41 10.70
CA THR A 3 -0.80 10.04 9.51
C THR A 3 0.57 9.44 9.26
N PHE A 4 0.90 9.19 8.01
CA PHE A 4 2.21 8.72 7.57
C PHE A 4 2.79 9.75 6.61
N ASP A 5 4.09 10.04 6.69
CA ASP A 5 4.78 10.92 5.75
C ASP A 5 5.56 10.09 4.74
N LYS A 6 5.27 10.26 3.45
CA LYS A 6 5.88 9.54 2.31
C LYS A 6 6.16 8.05 2.60
N PRO A 7 5.14 7.23 2.93
CA PRO A 7 5.38 5.88 3.40
C PRO A 7 5.94 4.96 2.31
N LEU A 8 6.77 4.00 2.75
CA LEU A 8 7.07 2.79 2.00
C LEU A 8 6.07 1.70 2.40
N VAL A 9 5.09 1.43 1.56
CA VAL A 9 4.11 0.36 1.78
C VAL A 9 4.61 -0.92 1.12
N ILE A 10 4.85 -1.97 1.92
CA ILE A 10 5.32 -3.27 1.45
C ILE A 10 4.16 -4.26 1.45
N ASN A 11 3.63 -4.56 0.26
CA ASN A 11 2.61 -5.58 0.09
C ASN A 11 3.28 -6.96 -0.02
N LEU A 12 3.18 -7.78 1.02
CA LEU A 12 3.77 -9.11 1.05
C LEU A 12 3.07 -10.10 0.13
N LYS A 13 1.84 -9.79 -0.32
CA LYS A 13 0.99 -10.69 -1.11
C LYS A 13 0.94 -12.09 -0.48
N ASN A 14 0.81 -13.13 -1.30
CA ASN A 14 0.83 -14.54 -0.88
C ASN A 14 2.07 -15.25 -1.47
N TYR A 15 3.22 -14.56 -1.52
CA TYR A 15 4.44 -15.18 -2.00
C TYR A 15 4.94 -16.28 -1.05
N TYR A 16 5.47 -17.36 -1.62
CA TYR A 16 6.00 -18.48 -0.83
C TYR A 16 7.22 -18.05 0.00
N GLU A 17 7.99 -17.09 -0.49
CA GLU A 17 9.19 -16.53 0.16
C GLU A 17 8.90 -15.98 1.56
N ILE A 18 7.66 -15.52 1.82
CA ILE A 18 7.26 -14.94 3.12
C ILE A 18 6.44 -15.93 3.98
N SER A 19 6.39 -17.21 3.61
CA SER A 19 5.65 -18.22 4.37
C SER A 19 6.33 -18.55 5.70
N GLY A 20 5.53 -18.98 6.68
CA GLY A 20 6.02 -19.38 8.01
C GLY A 20 6.77 -18.25 8.71
N ASP A 21 7.91 -18.59 9.32
CA ASP A 21 8.74 -17.66 10.10
C ASP A 21 9.36 -16.54 9.27
N ASN A 22 9.41 -16.69 7.94
CA ASN A 22 9.93 -15.67 7.06
C ASN A 22 9.08 -14.39 7.08
N SER A 23 7.77 -14.50 7.31
CA SER A 23 6.92 -13.32 7.49
C SER A 23 7.35 -12.47 8.69
N THR A 24 7.78 -13.10 9.78
CA THR A 24 8.34 -12.40 10.95
C THR A 24 9.66 -11.73 10.62
N LYS A 25 10.58 -12.44 9.93
CA LYS A 25 11.91 -11.92 9.58
C LYS A 25 11.85 -10.68 8.71
N ILE A 26 11.04 -10.69 7.64
CA ILE A 26 10.91 -9.52 6.74
C ILE A 26 10.31 -8.31 7.48
N VAL A 27 9.37 -8.53 8.40
CA VAL A 27 8.75 -7.46 9.20
C VAL A 27 9.74 -6.89 10.23
N GLU A 28 10.57 -7.74 10.86
CA GLU A 28 11.66 -7.27 11.73
C GLU A 28 12.71 -6.47 10.97
N ASP A 29 13.08 -6.91 9.78
CA ASP A 29 14.01 -6.19 8.90
C ASP A 29 13.45 -4.83 8.47
N ALA A 30 12.15 -4.78 8.15
CA ALA A 30 11.45 -3.53 7.85
C ALA A 30 11.44 -2.57 9.06
N LYS A 31 11.21 -3.09 10.27
CA LYS A 31 11.27 -2.30 11.49
C LYS A 31 12.65 -1.71 11.74
N LYS A 32 13.72 -2.51 11.57
CA LYS A 32 15.10 -2.01 11.71
C LYS A 32 15.40 -0.91 10.70
N ALA A 33 15.01 -1.08 9.44
CA ALA A 33 15.20 -0.09 8.40
C ALA A 33 14.40 1.21 8.67
N SER A 34 13.15 1.08 9.13
CA SER A 34 12.31 2.22 9.51
C SER A 34 12.96 3.08 10.61
N VAL A 35 13.48 2.43 11.65
CA VAL A 35 14.18 3.12 12.75
C VAL A 35 15.45 3.82 12.25
N LEU A 36 16.26 3.14 11.44
CA LEU A 36 17.54 3.67 10.96
C LEU A 36 17.35 4.85 10.01
N ASN A 37 16.42 4.76 9.07
CA ASN A 37 16.15 5.81 8.08
C ASN A 37 15.16 6.87 8.58
N GLN A 38 14.50 6.67 9.74
CA GLN A 38 13.43 7.53 10.27
C GLN A 38 12.32 7.72 9.23
N THR A 39 11.90 6.63 8.59
CA THR A 39 10.91 6.62 7.49
C THR A 39 9.72 5.76 7.90
N ASP A 40 8.52 6.18 7.53
CA ASP A 40 7.30 5.39 7.72
C ASP A 40 7.31 4.17 6.80
N ILE A 41 7.40 2.98 7.39
CA ILE A 41 7.26 1.71 6.67
C ILE A 41 5.98 1.02 7.14
N ILE A 42 5.12 0.67 6.18
CA ILE A 42 3.84 0.01 6.42
C ILE A 42 3.90 -1.38 5.77
N ILE A 43 3.51 -2.40 6.50
CA ILE A 43 3.46 -3.77 5.99
C ILE A 43 2.01 -4.20 5.75
N ALA A 44 1.75 -4.78 4.56
CA ALA A 44 0.48 -5.43 4.24
C ALA A 44 0.70 -6.95 4.08
N PRO A 45 0.64 -7.72 5.18
CA PRO A 45 0.78 -9.17 5.14
C PRO A 45 -0.54 -9.85 4.78
N PRO A 46 -0.55 -11.17 4.48
CA PRO A 46 -1.77 -11.94 4.43
C PRO A 46 -2.62 -11.75 5.69
N PRO A 47 -3.95 -11.64 5.59
CA PRO A 47 -4.83 -11.35 6.73
C PRO A 47 -4.67 -12.31 7.90
N SER A 48 -4.36 -13.59 7.62
CA SER A 48 -4.08 -14.62 8.61
C SER A 48 -2.87 -14.33 9.52
N SER A 49 -1.97 -13.44 9.11
CA SER A 49 -0.72 -13.12 9.84
C SER A 49 -0.80 -11.80 10.62
N ILE A 50 -1.85 -10.99 10.44
CA ILE A 50 -1.96 -9.65 11.03
C ILE A 50 -1.80 -9.70 12.55
N LEU A 51 -2.56 -10.57 13.24
CA LEU A 51 -2.53 -10.66 14.71
C LEU A 51 -1.15 -11.02 15.28
N ALA A 52 -0.41 -11.87 14.58
CA ALA A 52 0.94 -12.26 15.01
C ALA A 52 1.94 -11.12 14.76
N LEU A 53 1.91 -10.52 13.55
CA LEU A 53 2.87 -9.53 13.10
C LEU A 53 2.67 -8.14 13.73
N SER A 54 1.44 -7.78 14.13
CA SER A 54 1.15 -6.52 14.83
C SER A 54 1.91 -6.39 16.17
N LYS A 55 2.29 -7.51 16.77
CA LYS A 55 3.10 -7.54 18.03
C LYS A 55 4.53 -7.01 17.83
N ILE A 56 5.04 -6.96 16.61
CA ILE A 56 6.38 -6.45 16.30
C ILE A 56 6.45 -4.92 16.42
N LYS A 57 5.31 -4.23 16.52
CA LYS A 57 5.21 -2.76 16.65
C LYS A 57 5.83 -2.01 15.47
N ILE A 58 5.41 -2.37 14.28
CA ILE A 58 5.53 -1.62 13.04
C ILE A 58 4.12 -1.45 12.46
N PRO A 59 3.80 -0.40 11.70
CA PRO A 59 2.49 -0.24 11.07
C PRO A 59 2.12 -1.45 10.20
N ILE A 60 0.99 -2.09 10.51
CA ILE A 60 0.42 -3.22 9.74
C ILE A 60 -0.91 -2.78 9.17
N ILE A 61 -1.19 -3.11 7.92
CA ILE A 61 -2.50 -2.94 7.27
C ILE A 61 -2.94 -4.26 6.64
N SER A 62 -4.23 -4.40 6.37
CA SER A 62 -4.74 -5.55 5.60
C SER A 62 -4.45 -5.39 4.11
N GLN A 63 -4.28 -6.50 3.38
CA GLN A 63 -4.16 -6.50 1.92
C GLN A 63 -5.50 -6.24 1.23
N HIS A 64 -6.61 -6.52 1.92
CA HIS A 64 -7.98 -6.36 1.47
C HIS A 64 -8.92 -6.34 2.67
N VAL A 65 -10.09 -5.76 2.50
CA VAL A 65 -11.27 -5.91 3.36
C VAL A 65 -12.52 -5.95 2.50
N ASP A 66 -13.53 -6.69 2.98
CA ASP A 66 -14.81 -6.87 2.31
C ASP A 66 -15.87 -5.89 2.84
N ASP A 67 -16.77 -5.43 1.95
CA ASP A 67 -17.92 -4.60 2.30
C ASP A 67 -19.09 -5.46 2.78
N VAL A 68 -18.87 -6.16 3.90
CA VAL A 68 -19.87 -7.01 4.56
C VAL A 68 -19.98 -6.67 6.04
N PRO A 69 -21.13 -6.85 6.69
CA PRO A 69 -21.29 -6.55 8.11
C PRO A 69 -20.52 -7.53 9.00
N VAL A 70 -20.26 -7.13 10.25
CA VAL A 70 -19.81 -8.05 11.30
C VAL A 70 -20.93 -9.06 11.57
N GLY A 71 -20.58 -10.36 11.68
CA GLY A 71 -21.55 -11.41 12.02
C GLY A 71 -21.41 -12.67 11.17
N ALA A 72 -22.50 -13.16 10.61
CA ALA A 72 -22.54 -14.40 9.82
C ALA A 72 -21.96 -14.21 8.40
N THR A 73 -20.65 -14.00 8.31
CA THR A 73 -19.89 -13.69 7.09
C THR A 73 -18.67 -14.59 6.97
N THR A 74 -18.89 -15.90 6.94
CA THR A 74 -17.80 -16.89 6.86
C THR A 74 -16.97 -16.68 5.60
N GLY A 75 -15.63 -16.58 5.79
CA GLY A 75 -14.65 -16.45 4.70
C GLY A 75 -14.33 -15.01 4.28
N PHE A 76 -15.12 -14.02 4.72
CA PHE A 76 -14.86 -12.62 4.42
C PHE A 76 -13.87 -11.96 5.40
N ILE A 77 -13.19 -10.92 4.93
CA ILE A 77 -12.23 -10.13 5.70
C ILE A 77 -12.91 -8.84 6.16
N VAL A 78 -13.39 -8.83 7.39
CA VAL A 78 -14.21 -7.73 7.94
C VAL A 78 -13.31 -6.64 8.54
N PRO A 79 -13.51 -5.34 8.21
CA PRO A 79 -12.67 -4.24 8.69
C PRO A 79 -12.51 -4.19 10.22
N GLU A 80 -13.57 -4.32 10.99
CA GLU A 80 -13.57 -4.30 12.46
C GLU A 80 -12.75 -5.46 13.04
N ILE A 81 -12.79 -6.61 12.38
CA ILE A 81 -12.06 -7.80 12.84
C ILE A 81 -10.56 -7.61 12.62
N VAL A 82 -10.13 -7.15 11.43
CA VAL A 82 -8.70 -6.89 11.21
C VAL A 82 -8.18 -5.72 12.05
N LYS A 83 -9.01 -4.71 12.34
CA LYS A 83 -8.70 -3.66 13.31
C LYS A 83 -8.43 -4.26 14.70
N SER A 84 -9.28 -5.16 15.17
CA SER A 84 -9.10 -5.83 16.47
C SER A 84 -7.81 -6.66 16.53
N TYR A 85 -7.27 -7.09 15.39
CA TYR A 85 -5.99 -7.79 15.28
C TYR A 85 -4.78 -6.82 15.21
N GLY A 86 -5.04 -5.51 15.20
CA GLY A 86 -4.02 -4.48 15.19
C GLY A 86 -3.70 -3.89 13.81
N ALA A 87 -4.52 -4.16 12.79
CA ALA A 87 -4.41 -3.47 11.50
C ALA A 87 -4.78 -2.00 11.63
N LEU A 88 -3.94 -1.12 11.10
CA LEU A 88 -4.12 0.33 11.08
C LEU A 88 -4.82 0.84 9.81
N GLY A 89 -5.11 -0.04 8.86
CA GLY A 89 -5.72 0.30 7.58
C GLY A 89 -5.89 -0.90 6.66
N SER A 90 -6.22 -0.62 5.41
CA SER A 90 -6.32 -1.64 4.35
C SER A 90 -5.97 -1.09 2.98
N ILE A 91 -5.38 -1.95 2.14
CA ILE A 91 -5.41 -1.80 0.69
C ILE A 91 -6.82 -2.15 0.22
N ILE A 92 -7.33 -1.45 -0.78
CA ILE A 92 -8.65 -1.64 -1.39
C ILE A 92 -8.48 -1.63 -2.91
N ASN A 93 -9.20 -2.49 -3.62
CA ASN A 93 -9.26 -2.49 -5.08
C ASN A 93 -7.91 -2.75 -5.77
N HIS A 94 -7.02 -3.52 -5.15
CA HIS A 94 -5.76 -3.92 -5.80
C HIS A 94 -6.04 -4.62 -7.14
N SER A 95 -5.13 -4.49 -8.13
CA SER A 95 -5.29 -5.08 -9.47
C SER A 95 -5.54 -6.59 -9.47
N GLU A 96 -5.04 -7.30 -8.46
CA GLU A 96 -5.28 -8.74 -8.27
C GLU A 96 -6.60 -9.05 -7.55
N HIS A 97 -7.32 -8.06 -7.03
CA HIS A 97 -8.58 -8.22 -6.30
C HIS A 97 -9.45 -6.97 -6.47
N LYS A 98 -10.00 -6.80 -7.67
CA LYS A 98 -10.90 -5.68 -8.01
C LYS A 98 -12.27 -5.85 -7.38
N ILE A 99 -12.86 -4.73 -6.98
CA ILE A 99 -14.22 -4.63 -6.44
C ILE A 99 -14.98 -3.48 -7.10
N GLU A 100 -16.31 -3.47 -6.94
CA GLU A 100 -17.16 -2.44 -7.51
C GLU A 100 -16.95 -1.06 -6.84
N HIS A 101 -17.11 0.01 -7.61
CA HIS A 101 -16.92 1.39 -7.11
C HIS A 101 -17.81 1.72 -5.89
N VAL A 102 -19.02 1.15 -5.81
CA VAL A 102 -19.90 1.33 -4.66
C VAL A 102 -19.30 0.73 -3.39
N GLN A 103 -18.66 -0.44 -3.50
CA GLN A 103 -17.96 -1.09 -2.39
C GLN A 103 -16.73 -0.28 -1.96
N ILE A 104 -15.95 0.25 -2.93
CA ILE A 104 -14.81 1.14 -2.65
C ILE A 104 -15.28 2.34 -1.82
N LYS A 105 -16.34 3.02 -2.27
CA LYS A 105 -16.92 4.17 -1.56
C LYS A 105 -17.33 3.83 -0.13
N ASN A 106 -18.03 2.70 0.04
CA ASN A 106 -18.49 2.25 1.35
C ASN A 106 -17.30 1.92 2.27
N LEU A 107 -16.31 1.20 1.75
CA LEU A 107 -15.11 0.82 2.52
C LEU A 107 -14.25 2.01 2.90
N VAL A 108 -14.04 2.98 2.01
CA VAL A 108 -13.32 4.23 2.34
C VAL A 108 -14.01 4.97 3.49
N LYS A 109 -15.35 5.11 3.42
CA LYS A 109 -16.12 5.71 4.52
C LYS A 109 -15.98 4.89 5.81
N ARG A 110 -16.17 3.58 5.74
CA ARG A 110 -16.14 2.68 6.91
C ARG A 110 -14.76 2.66 7.58
N LEU A 111 -13.68 2.61 6.80
CA LEU A 111 -12.31 2.69 7.35
C LEU A 111 -12.09 4.04 8.05
N ARG A 112 -12.57 5.14 7.48
CA ARG A 112 -12.50 6.47 8.12
C ARG A 112 -13.27 6.49 9.45
N ASP A 113 -14.50 5.96 9.48
CA ASP A 113 -15.32 5.88 10.69
C ASP A 113 -14.66 5.00 11.77
N LEU A 114 -13.84 4.03 11.35
CA LEU A 114 -13.00 3.18 12.19
C LEU A 114 -11.64 3.80 12.54
N GLU A 115 -11.32 5.02 12.11
CA GLU A 115 -10.00 5.65 12.25
C GLU A 115 -8.85 4.81 11.64
N MET A 116 -9.15 4.07 10.58
CA MET A 116 -8.22 3.24 9.81
C MET A 116 -7.84 3.94 8.50
N VAL A 117 -6.61 3.75 8.06
CA VAL A 117 -6.09 4.30 6.80
C VAL A 117 -6.60 3.49 5.61
N SER A 118 -7.06 4.20 4.57
CA SER A 118 -7.49 3.63 3.29
C SER A 118 -6.44 3.87 2.20
N ILE A 119 -5.99 2.79 1.54
CA ILE A 119 -5.11 2.85 0.35
C ILE A 119 -5.89 2.24 -0.81
N VAL A 120 -6.42 3.07 -1.71
CA VAL A 120 -7.19 2.60 -2.87
C VAL A 120 -6.27 2.50 -4.09
N CYS A 121 -6.20 1.33 -4.73
CA CYS A 121 -5.45 1.14 -5.96
C CYS A 121 -6.28 1.54 -7.19
N ALA A 122 -5.62 2.14 -8.18
CA ALA A 122 -6.19 2.50 -9.46
C ALA A 122 -5.25 2.08 -10.60
N ALA A 123 -5.81 1.55 -11.68
CA ALA A 123 -5.08 1.04 -12.83
C ALA A 123 -4.72 2.12 -13.86
N ASP A 124 -5.57 3.13 -14.00
CA ASP A 124 -5.47 4.19 -15.00
C ASP A 124 -6.08 5.52 -14.48
N LEU A 125 -6.06 6.55 -15.33
CA LEU A 125 -6.54 7.89 -14.97
C LEU A 125 -8.05 7.96 -14.79
N ASP A 126 -8.82 7.14 -15.49
CA ASP A 126 -10.28 7.11 -15.36
C ASP A 126 -10.66 6.55 -14.00
N GLU A 127 -9.98 5.48 -13.58
CA GLU A 127 -10.18 4.93 -12.24
C GLU A 127 -9.67 5.89 -11.14
N VAL A 128 -8.53 6.58 -11.36
CA VAL A 128 -8.06 7.66 -10.47
C VAL A 128 -9.12 8.74 -10.29
N ASP A 129 -9.73 9.22 -11.39
CA ASP A 129 -10.80 10.23 -11.31
C ASP A 129 -12.00 9.73 -10.53
N ALA A 130 -12.42 8.49 -10.77
CA ALA A 130 -13.58 7.92 -10.11
C ALA A 130 -13.35 7.73 -8.59
N VAL A 131 -12.24 7.08 -8.20
CA VAL A 131 -12.03 6.69 -6.78
C VAL A 131 -11.51 7.82 -5.90
N SER A 132 -10.78 8.79 -6.44
CA SER A 132 -10.32 9.96 -5.67
C SER A 132 -11.46 10.83 -5.13
N ARG A 133 -12.64 10.80 -5.77
CA ARG A 133 -13.87 11.49 -5.30
C ARG A 133 -14.37 10.91 -3.97
N PHE A 134 -14.00 9.70 -3.60
CA PHE A 134 -14.35 9.10 -2.31
C PHE A 134 -13.42 9.57 -1.19
N SER A 135 -12.38 10.34 -1.53
CA SER A 135 -11.37 10.91 -0.61
C SER A 135 -10.71 9.84 0.26
N PRO A 136 -10.07 8.79 -0.33
CA PRO A 136 -9.22 7.89 0.44
C PRO A 136 -8.00 8.64 1.00
N ASP A 137 -7.33 8.09 2.00
CA ASP A 137 -6.10 8.70 2.54
C ASP A 137 -4.96 8.62 1.50
N PHE A 138 -4.85 7.49 0.82
CA PHE A 138 -3.90 7.28 -0.25
C PHE A 138 -4.58 6.65 -1.49
N LEU A 139 -4.05 7.02 -2.65
CA LEU A 139 -4.36 6.40 -3.93
C LEU A 139 -3.07 5.84 -4.52
N ALA A 140 -3.01 4.53 -4.75
CA ALA A 140 -1.86 3.89 -5.39
C ALA A 140 -2.13 3.71 -6.89
N ILE A 141 -1.29 4.34 -7.74
CA ILE A 141 -1.38 4.13 -9.20
C ILE A 141 -0.56 2.92 -9.62
N GLU A 142 -1.21 1.92 -10.17
CA GLU A 142 -0.66 0.62 -10.55
C GLU A 142 -1.06 0.23 -11.98
N PRO A 143 -0.40 0.81 -13.03
CA PRO A 143 -0.65 0.38 -14.40
C PRO A 143 -0.38 -1.13 -14.55
N PRO A 144 -1.39 -1.96 -14.91
CA PRO A 144 -1.26 -3.42 -14.88
C PRO A 144 -0.14 -3.97 -15.77
N GLU A 145 0.17 -3.27 -16.86
CA GLU A 145 1.24 -3.62 -17.79
C GLU A 145 2.63 -3.53 -17.19
N LEU A 146 2.81 -2.86 -16.04
CA LEU A 146 4.11 -2.68 -15.37
C LEU A 146 4.27 -3.54 -14.12
N ILE A 147 3.18 -4.13 -13.61
CA ILE A 147 3.22 -4.95 -12.40
C ILE A 147 4.08 -6.19 -12.62
N GLY A 148 5.11 -6.37 -11.77
CA GLY A 148 5.97 -7.55 -11.79
C GLY A 148 6.96 -7.64 -12.97
N LYS A 149 7.02 -6.66 -13.86
CA LYS A 149 7.91 -6.69 -15.04
C LYS A 149 9.30 -6.09 -14.80
N GLY A 150 9.58 -5.53 -13.64
CA GLY A 150 10.88 -4.91 -13.33
C GLY A 150 11.21 -3.66 -14.17
N VAL A 151 10.19 -3.06 -14.79
CA VAL A 151 10.32 -1.79 -15.51
C VAL A 151 9.65 -0.70 -14.68
N ALA A 152 10.40 0.34 -14.33
CA ALA A 152 9.88 1.44 -13.53
C ALA A 152 8.80 2.22 -14.28
N VAL A 153 7.66 2.48 -13.63
CA VAL A 153 6.60 3.33 -14.18
C VAL A 153 7.13 4.73 -14.50
N SER A 154 8.03 5.23 -13.69
CA SER A 154 8.72 6.52 -13.89
C SER A 154 9.55 6.58 -15.19
N LYS A 155 9.99 5.42 -15.71
CA LYS A 155 10.71 5.30 -16.99
C LYS A 155 9.79 4.99 -18.17
N ALA A 156 8.82 4.11 -17.96
CA ALA A 156 7.93 3.64 -19.03
C ALA A 156 6.81 4.66 -19.34
N ASN A 157 6.20 5.25 -18.32
CA ASN A 157 5.13 6.23 -18.48
C ASN A 157 5.15 7.26 -17.33
N PRO A 158 6.12 8.19 -17.32
CA PRO A 158 6.23 9.18 -16.23
C PRO A 158 5.04 10.13 -16.16
N SER A 159 4.31 10.34 -17.26
CA SER A 159 3.13 11.22 -17.26
C SER A 159 2.00 10.66 -16.39
N ILE A 160 1.87 9.33 -16.26
CA ILE A 160 0.79 8.72 -15.50
C ILE A 160 0.85 9.14 -14.01
N ILE A 161 2.04 9.26 -13.43
CA ILE A 161 2.20 9.71 -12.03
C ILE A 161 1.75 11.16 -11.90
N LYS A 162 2.28 12.07 -12.74
CA LYS A 162 1.92 13.50 -12.70
C LYS A 162 0.42 13.72 -12.92
N ASP A 163 -0.15 13.03 -13.89
CA ASP A 163 -1.56 13.15 -14.23
C ASP A 163 -2.45 12.59 -13.12
N SER A 164 -2.05 11.47 -12.50
CA SER A 164 -2.75 10.91 -11.34
C SER A 164 -2.75 11.88 -10.16
N VAL A 165 -1.60 12.49 -9.84
CA VAL A 165 -1.50 13.52 -8.79
C VAL A 165 -2.42 14.69 -9.09
N ARG A 166 -2.38 15.21 -10.32
CA ARG A 166 -3.22 16.35 -10.76
C ARG A 166 -4.71 16.03 -10.64
N VAL A 167 -5.13 14.85 -11.12
CA VAL A 167 -6.54 14.41 -11.09
C VAL A 167 -6.99 14.18 -9.64
N ALA A 168 -6.22 13.45 -8.83
CA ALA A 168 -6.55 13.19 -7.45
C ALA A 168 -6.68 14.49 -6.64
N LYS A 169 -5.72 15.41 -6.74
CA LYS A 169 -5.74 16.70 -6.03
C LYS A 169 -6.86 17.62 -6.48
N ARG A 170 -7.28 17.56 -7.75
CA ARG A 170 -8.45 18.29 -8.27
C ARG A 170 -9.75 17.84 -7.58
N ASN A 171 -9.91 16.53 -7.35
CA ASN A 171 -11.10 15.96 -6.75
C ASN A 171 -11.08 16.06 -5.21
N SER A 172 -9.91 15.89 -4.59
CA SER A 172 -9.73 16.03 -3.15
C SER A 172 -8.27 16.39 -2.85
N SER A 173 -8.04 17.59 -2.29
CA SER A 173 -6.69 18.05 -1.94
C SER A 173 -6.02 17.21 -0.86
N ALA A 174 -6.79 16.47 -0.07
CA ALA A 174 -6.30 15.62 1.01
C ALA A 174 -5.76 14.26 0.51
N VAL A 175 -6.18 13.78 -0.68
CA VAL A 175 -5.73 12.49 -1.21
C VAL A 175 -4.24 12.57 -1.58
N ARG A 176 -3.46 11.61 -1.09
CA ARG A 176 -2.03 11.46 -1.41
C ARG A 176 -1.81 10.32 -2.38
N VAL A 177 -0.94 10.51 -3.38
CA VAL A 177 -0.72 9.52 -4.44
C VAL A 177 0.56 8.73 -4.16
N LEU A 178 0.45 7.40 -4.16
CA LEU A 178 1.56 6.47 -4.10
C LEU A 178 1.91 5.97 -5.51
N CYS A 179 3.20 5.83 -5.81
CA CYS A 179 3.62 5.07 -6.98
C CYS A 179 3.59 3.57 -6.63
N GLY A 180 2.69 2.80 -7.28
CA GLY A 180 2.38 1.41 -6.92
C GLY A 180 2.99 0.35 -7.83
N ALA A 181 3.70 0.72 -8.90
CA ALA A 181 4.27 -0.24 -9.84
C ALA A 181 5.70 0.11 -10.26
N GLY A 182 6.48 -0.93 -10.61
CA GLY A 182 7.73 -0.78 -11.32
C GLY A 182 8.88 -0.14 -10.55
N ILE A 183 8.88 -0.14 -9.22
CA ILE A 183 10.02 0.32 -8.41
C ILE A 183 11.05 -0.81 -8.29
N VAL A 184 12.27 -0.54 -8.75
CA VAL A 184 13.38 -1.49 -8.74
C VAL A 184 14.48 -1.05 -7.78
N ASP A 185 14.85 0.24 -7.80
CA ASP A 185 15.93 0.80 -6.99
C ASP A 185 15.56 2.17 -6.40
N LYS A 186 16.46 2.76 -5.61
CA LYS A 186 16.24 4.07 -4.98
C LYS A 186 16.04 5.21 -5.98
N HIS A 187 16.66 5.13 -7.18
CA HIS A 187 16.49 6.17 -8.21
C HIS A 187 15.07 6.16 -8.79
N ASP A 188 14.43 5.00 -8.84
CA ASP A 188 13.02 4.91 -9.23
C ASP A 188 12.12 5.56 -8.17
N VAL A 189 12.46 5.42 -6.88
CA VAL A 189 11.76 6.10 -5.79
C VAL A 189 11.96 7.61 -5.89
N GLU A 190 13.21 8.11 -6.01
CA GLU A 190 13.52 9.52 -6.20
C GLU A 190 12.72 10.11 -7.36
N LYS A 191 12.70 9.40 -8.50
CA LYS A 191 11.97 9.83 -9.69
C LYS A 191 10.46 9.88 -9.48
N ALA A 192 9.89 8.91 -8.77
CA ALA A 192 8.47 8.93 -8.44
C ALA A 192 8.11 10.14 -7.56
N LEU A 193 8.95 10.47 -6.57
CA LEU A 193 8.78 11.67 -5.72
C LEU A 193 8.91 12.97 -6.53
N GLU A 194 9.89 13.10 -7.43
CA GLU A 194 10.02 14.24 -8.34
C GLU A 194 8.77 14.43 -9.24
N LEU A 195 8.09 13.35 -9.58
CA LEU A 195 6.85 13.37 -10.37
C LEU A 195 5.61 13.69 -9.53
N GLY A 196 5.78 13.87 -8.21
CA GLY A 196 4.74 14.29 -7.28
C GLY A 196 4.11 13.15 -6.48
N ALA A 197 4.63 11.92 -6.55
CA ALA A 197 4.20 10.86 -5.64
C ALA A 197 4.57 11.22 -4.18
N GLU A 198 3.70 10.84 -3.26
CA GLU A 198 3.86 11.08 -1.82
C GLU A 198 4.08 9.75 -1.06
N GLY A 199 4.83 8.83 -1.68
CA GLY A 199 5.20 7.52 -1.15
C GLY A 199 5.15 6.41 -2.20
N ILE A 200 5.42 5.19 -1.78
CA ILE A 200 5.59 4.03 -2.66
C ILE A 200 4.77 2.85 -2.14
N LEU A 201 4.15 2.09 -3.06
CA LEU A 201 3.60 0.76 -2.79
C LEU A 201 4.38 -0.27 -3.62
N ILE A 202 4.98 -1.24 -2.97
CA ILE A 202 5.86 -2.23 -3.60
C ILE A 202 5.61 -3.63 -3.06
N ALA A 203 5.86 -4.65 -3.88
CA ALA A 203 5.74 -6.08 -3.50
C ALA A 203 6.99 -6.87 -3.90
N SER A 204 7.03 -7.42 -5.12
CA SER A 204 8.07 -8.36 -5.58
C SER A 204 9.49 -7.81 -5.53
N GLY A 205 9.67 -6.50 -5.75
CA GLY A 205 10.98 -5.85 -5.70
C GLY A 205 11.67 -5.98 -4.34
N ILE A 206 10.91 -6.13 -3.26
CA ILE A 206 11.44 -6.43 -1.92
C ILE A 206 11.33 -7.93 -1.64
N VAL A 207 10.14 -8.52 -1.76
CA VAL A 207 9.89 -9.91 -1.32
C VAL A 207 10.81 -10.92 -2.00
N LYS A 208 11.14 -10.70 -3.29
CA LYS A 208 12.02 -11.58 -4.08
C LYS A 208 13.50 -11.17 -4.06
N SER A 209 13.88 -10.16 -3.28
CA SER A 209 15.27 -9.76 -3.17
C SER A 209 16.08 -10.78 -2.37
N SER A 210 17.40 -10.86 -2.66
CA SER A 210 18.34 -11.73 -1.95
C SER A 210 18.59 -11.28 -0.48
N SER A 211 18.30 -10.01 -0.16
CA SER A 211 18.42 -9.43 1.18
C SER A 211 17.30 -8.43 1.41
N TRP A 212 16.29 -8.81 2.17
CA TRP A 212 15.16 -7.94 2.51
C TRP A 212 15.61 -6.67 3.22
N TYR A 213 16.45 -6.82 4.25
CA TYR A 213 16.95 -5.68 5.02
C TYR A 213 17.62 -4.63 4.13
N ASN A 214 18.60 -5.06 3.31
CA ASN A 214 19.34 -4.13 2.45
C ASN A 214 18.46 -3.46 1.41
N LYS A 215 17.51 -4.22 0.82
CA LYS A 215 16.58 -3.67 -0.17
C LYS A 215 15.60 -2.66 0.46
N ILE A 216 15.05 -2.96 1.62
CA ILE A 216 14.17 -2.05 2.36
C ILE A 216 14.94 -0.80 2.77
N LEU A 217 16.15 -0.97 3.29
CA LEU A 217 17.01 0.14 3.71
C LEU A 217 17.38 1.06 2.54
N GLU A 218 17.72 0.48 1.37
CA GLU A 218 17.99 1.22 0.13
C GLU A 218 16.78 2.08 -0.27
N LEU A 219 15.60 1.46 -0.43
CA LEU A 219 14.42 2.14 -0.94
C LEU A 219 13.87 3.18 0.03
N SER A 220 13.91 2.91 1.33
CA SER A 220 13.42 3.84 2.35
C SER A 220 14.36 5.03 2.60
N SER A 221 15.62 4.97 2.18
CA SER A 221 16.63 6.02 2.43
C SER A 221 16.28 7.37 1.81
N VAL A 222 15.45 7.39 0.79
CA VAL A 222 15.06 8.60 0.02
C VAL A 222 13.63 9.07 0.29
N LEU A 223 12.92 8.44 1.21
CA LEU A 223 11.55 8.78 1.62
C LEU A 223 11.50 9.67 2.88
N LYS A 224 12.38 10.62 2.99
CA LYS A 224 12.48 11.55 4.13
C LYS A 224 11.70 12.83 3.87
#